data_768b8cb27262258f6c2bc2ddf4b0970e
#
_entry.id   768b8cb27262258f6c2bc2ddf4b0970e
#
_cell.length_a   1.000
_cell.length_b   1.000
_cell.length_c   1.000
_cell.angle_alpha   90.00
_cell.angle_beta   90.00
_cell.angle_gamma   90.00
#
_symmetry.space_group_name_H-M   'P 1'
#
loop_
_entity.id
_entity.type
_entity.pdbx_description
1 polymer ?
#
loop_
_entity_poly.entity_id
_entity_poly.type
_entity_poly.pdbx_seq_one_letter_code
_entity_poly.pdbx_strand_id
1 'polypeptide(L)'
;NNYVRLKIMPAPVKRKYFRVHIAYLIMILTMKQSISISDVQKIIPADIPEEEVRATYQEYSEKFRHIALFFNQQVQDAAEDIRTPDQPGEAAVSRLVIESALIAGFSKILAEKLIRLCGADTQEVLAAEQVPQP
;
A
#
# COMPACT_ATOMS: atom_id res chain seq x y z
N ASN A 1 -21.46 6.81 -5.66
CA ASN A 1 -20.10 6.32 -5.46
C ASN A 1 -20.12 5.17 -4.44
N ASN A 2 -19.58 4.03 -4.80
CA ASN A 2 -19.59 2.83 -3.97
C ASN A 2 -18.81 3.02 -2.66
N TYR A 3 -17.71 3.75 -2.69
CA TYR A 3 -16.87 4.03 -1.51
C TYR A 3 -17.59 4.90 -0.47
N VAL A 4 -18.45 5.81 -0.90
CA VAL A 4 -19.30 6.60 0.02
C VAL A 4 -20.34 5.69 0.67
N ARG A 5 -20.99 4.80 -0.11
CA ARG A 5 -21.98 3.85 0.40
C ARG A 5 -21.38 2.89 1.43
N LEU A 6 -20.16 2.43 1.20
CA LEU A 6 -19.41 1.56 2.10
C LEU A 6 -18.77 2.31 3.29
N LYS A 7 -18.99 3.61 3.40
CA LYS A 7 -18.39 4.47 4.44
C LYS A 7 -16.86 4.42 4.50
N ILE A 8 -16.22 4.29 3.34
CA ILE A 8 -14.76 4.27 3.20
C ILE A 8 -14.20 5.66 2.91
N MET A 9 -15.05 6.55 2.39
CA MET A 9 -14.74 7.96 2.20
C MET A 9 -15.94 8.82 2.60
N PRO A 10 -15.70 10.09 2.96
CA PRO A 10 -16.79 11.00 3.32
C PRO A 10 -17.76 11.22 2.15
N ALA A 11 -18.99 11.55 2.48
CA ALA A 11 -20.01 11.90 1.50
C ALA A 11 -19.72 13.27 0.87
N PRO A 12 -20.05 13.46 -0.41
CA PRO A 12 -19.90 14.77 -1.05
C PRO A 12 -20.79 15.82 -0.38
N VAL A 13 -20.26 17.01 -0.17
CA VAL A 13 -21.01 18.13 0.40
C VAL A 13 -21.79 18.83 -0.70
N LYS A 14 -23.11 18.97 -0.55
CA LYS A 14 -24.01 19.57 -1.57
C LYS A 14 -23.79 18.97 -2.98
N ARG A 15 -23.60 17.66 -3.05
CA ARG A 15 -23.31 16.92 -4.31
C ARG A 15 -22.00 17.31 -5.01
N LYS A 16 -21.08 17.98 -4.32
CA LYS A 16 -19.76 18.36 -4.84
C LYS A 16 -18.65 17.60 -4.12
N TYR A 17 -17.66 17.20 -4.90
CA TYR A 17 -16.42 16.63 -4.38
C TYR A 17 -15.37 17.73 -4.22
N PHE A 18 -14.67 17.71 -3.10
CA PHE A 18 -13.61 18.63 -2.75
C PHE A 18 -12.25 17.90 -2.72
N ARG A 19 -11.17 18.63 -2.48
CA ARG A 19 -9.81 18.07 -2.42
C ARG A 19 -9.69 16.89 -1.45
N VAL A 20 -10.37 16.95 -0.31
CA VAL A 20 -10.42 15.85 0.66
C VAL A 20 -10.91 14.53 0.04
N HIS A 21 -11.95 14.57 -0.77
CA HIS A 21 -12.49 13.38 -1.43
C HIS A 21 -11.52 12.82 -2.47
N ILE A 22 -10.79 13.70 -3.17
CA ILE A 22 -9.75 13.29 -4.14
C ILE A 22 -8.59 12.62 -3.40
N ALA A 23 -8.16 13.17 -2.26
CA ALA A 23 -7.14 12.57 -1.40
C ALA A 23 -7.52 11.14 -0.98
N TYR A 24 -8.74 10.95 -0.47
CA TYR A 24 -9.26 9.63 -0.14
C TYR A 24 -9.23 8.67 -1.33
N LEU A 25 -9.71 9.11 -2.50
CA LEU A 25 -9.73 8.26 -3.69
C LEU A 25 -8.33 7.82 -4.12
N ILE A 26 -7.35 8.72 -4.11
CA ILE A 26 -5.98 8.39 -4.47
C ILE A 26 -5.42 7.34 -3.50
N MET A 27 -5.54 7.56 -2.19
CA MET A 27 -5.05 6.63 -1.17
C MET A 27 -5.74 5.27 -1.26
N ILE A 28 -7.07 5.24 -1.38
CA ILE A 28 -7.84 4.00 -1.50
C ILE A 28 -7.44 3.23 -2.76
N LEU A 29 -7.41 3.89 -3.92
CA LEU A 29 -7.12 3.24 -5.20
C LEU A 29 -5.70 2.68 -5.27
N THR A 30 -4.76 3.30 -4.60
CA THR A 30 -3.38 2.82 -4.52
C THR A 30 -3.26 1.63 -3.57
N MET A 31 -3.75 1.76 -2.34
CA MET A 31 -3.57 0.74 -1.31
C MET A 31 -4.40 -0.53 -1.57
N LYS A 32 -5.59 -0.41 -2.17
CA LYS A 32 -6.43 -1.58 -2.48
C LYS A 32 -5.81 -2.56 -3.49
N GLN A 33 -4.70 -2.19 -4.12
CA GLN A 33 -3.94 -3.09 -4.98
C GLN A 33 -3.28 -4.22 -4.18
N SER A 34 -2.98 -3.97 -2.91
CA SER A 34 -2.21 -4.89 -2.06
C SER A 34 -2.96 -5.38 -0.83
N ILE A 35 -3.88 -4.57 -0.30
CA ILE A 35 -4.64 -4.88 0.92
C ILE A 35 -6.15 -4.76 0.67
N SER A 36 -6.95 -5.39 1.53
CA SER A 36 -8.41 -5.33 1.41
C SER A 36 -8.95 -3.93 1.67
N ILE A 37 -10.11 -3.61 1.10
CA ILE A 37 -10.78 -2.32 1.34
C ILE A 37 -11.13 -2.13 2.82
N SER A 38 -11.49 -3.20 3.52
CA SER A 38 -11.74 -3.16 4.96
C SER A 38 -10.49 -2.82 5.76
N ASP A 39 -9.32 -3.24 5.31
CA ASP A 39 -8.05 -2.90 5.93
C ASP A 39 -7.63 -1.46 5.62
N VAL A 40 -7.88 -0.98 4.40
CA VAL A 40 -7.70 0.44 4.08
C VAL A 40 -8.53 1.32 5.01
N GLN A 41 -9.77 0.93 5.30
CA GLN A 41 -10.65 1.66 6.21
C GLN A 41 -10.12 1.73 7.65
N LYS A 42 -9.42 0.72 8.13
CA LYS A 42 -8.76 0.74 9.44
C LYS A 42 -7.61 1.75 9.50
N ILE A 43 -6.90 1.94 8.37
CA ILE A 43 -5.75 2.84 8.28
C ILE A 43 -6.21 4.29 8.07
N ILE A 44 -7.25 4.48 7.25
CA ILE A 44 -7.78 5.81 6.89
C ILE A 44 -9.29 5.81 7.13
N PRO A 45 -9.73 6.09 8.37
CA PRO A 45 -11.15 6.19 8.68
C PRO A 45 -11.80 7.35 7.91
N ALA A 46 -13.07 7.15 7.48
CA ALA A 46 -13.78 8.14 6.66
C ALA A 46 -14.32 9.35 7.45
N ASP A 47 -14.34 9.27 8.77
CA ASP A 47 -14.96 10.21 9.69
C ASP A 47 -13.97 11.11 10.44
N ILE A 48 -12.71 11.15 9.99
CA ILE A 48 -11.69 12.02 10.57
C ILE A 48 -11.82 13.47 10.06
N PRO A 49 -11.40 14.47 10.86
CA PRO A 49 -11.40 15.87 10.46
C PRO A 49 -10.59 16.12 9.19
N GLU A 50 -10.99 17.11 8.38
CA GLU A 50 -10.28 17.45 7.12
C GLU A 50 -8.79 17.74 7.34
N GLU A 51 -8.44 18.32 8.48
CA GLU A 51 -7.05 18.62 8.83
C GLU A 51 -6.20 17.37 9.02
N GLU A 52 -6.78 16.33 9.63
CA GLU A 52 -6.14 15.02 9.76
C GLU A 52 -6.03 14.31 8.40
N VAL A 53 -7.03 14.41 7.54
CA VAL A 53 -6.95 13.90 6.16
C VAL A 53 -5.81 14.55 5.41
N ARG A 54 -5.66 15.86 5.57
CA ARG A 54 -4.57 16.63 4.93
C ARG A 54 -3.20 16.15 5.39
N ALA A 55 -3.02 15.99 6.70
CA ALA A 55 -1.76 15.50 7.28
C ALA A 55 -1.45 14.07 6.82
N THR A 56 -2.43 13.18 6.86
CA THR A 56 -2.31 11.80 6.38
C THR A 56 -1.94 11.75 4.89
N TYR A 57 -2.59 12.57 4.06
CA TYR A 57 -2.29 12.62 2.63
C TYR A 57 -0.91 13.20 2.34
N GLN A 58 -0.45 14.16 3.11
CA GLN A 58 0.90 14.70 2.99
C GLN A 58 1.94 13.61 3.30
N GLU A 59 1.80 12.91 4.41
CA GLU A 59 2.66 11.79 4.76
C GLU A 59 2.63 10.68 3.71
N TYR A 60 1.43 10.32 3.23
CA TYR A 60 1.26 9.36 2.14
C TYR A 60 2.02 9.82 0.88
N SER A 61 1.90 11.09 0.48
CA SER A 61 2.54 11.62 -0.71
C SER A 61 4.06 11.60 -0.62
N GLU A 62 4.61 11.89 0.55
CA GLU A 62 6.06 11.82 0.81
C GLU A 62 6.57 10.38 0.72
N LYS A 63 5.88 9.44 1.36
CA LYS A 63 6.20 8.01 1.29
C LYS A 63 6.06 7.47 -0.14
N PHE A 64 4.98 7.83 -0.82
CA PHE A 64 4.75 7.44 -2.23
C PHE A 64 5.90 7.89 -3.13
N ARG A 65 6.32 9.14 -3.01
CA ARG A 65 7.44 9.68 -3.81
C ARG A 65 8.74 8.92 -3.54
N HIS A 66 9.04 8.66 -2.28
CA HIS A 66 10.24 7.94 -1.89
C HIS A 66 10.26 6.50 -2.44
N ILE A 67 9.14 5.79 -2.30
CA ILE A 67 8.99 4.41 -2.79
C ILE A 67 9.00 4.38 -4.33
N ALA A 68 8.38 5.37 -4.99
CA ALA A 68 8.39 5.47 -6.45
C ALA A 68 9.80 5.67 -7.02
N LEU A 69 10.64 6.46 -6.35
CA LEU A 69 12.05 6.62 -6.74
C LEU A 69 12.83 5.30 -6.59
N PHE A 70 12.64 4.61 -5.48
CA PHE A 70 13.23 3.28 -5.28
C PHE A 70 12.78 2.30 -6.36
N PHE A 71 11.47 2.24 -6.63
CA PHE A 71 10.92 1.37 -7.67
C PHE A 71 11.43 1.71 -9.07
N ASN A 72 11.58 2.99 -9.39
CA ASN A 72 12.17 3.41 -10.67
C ASN A 72 13.60 2.90 -10.83
N GLN A 73 14.41 2.89 -9.78
CA GLN A 73 15.75 2.30 -9.82
C GLN A 73 15.68 0.80 -10.11
N GLN A 74 14.78 0.07 -9.47
CA GLN A 74 14.58 -1.36 -9.73
C GLN A 74 14.19 -1.64 -11.19
N VAL A 75 13.36 -0.77 -11.79
CA VAL A 75 12.99 -0.88 -13.22
C VAL A 75 14.19 -0.67 -14.13
N GLN A 76 15.06 0.30 -13.80
CA GLN A 76 16.28 0.55 -14.58
C GLN A 76 17.26 -0.62 -14.49
N ASP A 77 17.51 -1.15 -13.30
CA ASP A 77 18.39 -2.30 -13.07
C ASP A 77 17.86 -3.54 -13.84
N ALA A 78 16.55 -3.80 -13.76
CA ALA A 78 15.92 -4.87 -14.51
C ALA A 78 16.07 -4.70 -16.05
N ALA A 79 15.96 -3.47 -16.55
CA ALA A 79 16.16 -3.18 -17.96
C ALA A 79 17.60 -3.38 -18.41
N GLU A 80 18.58 -3.12 -17.57
CA GLU A 80 19.98 -3.40 -17.83
C GLU A 80 20.25 -4.90 -17.88
N ASP A 81 19.74 -5.67 -16.93
CA ASP A 81 19.85 -7.14 -16.91
C ASP A 81 19.29 -7.79 -18.17
N ILE A 82 18.16 -7.30 -18.69
CA ILE A 82 17.56 -7.79 -19.95
C ILE A 82 18.45 -7.50 -21.17
N ARG A 83 19.18 -6.39 -21.15
CA ARG A 83 20.05 -5.96 -22.27
C ARG A 83 21.42 -6.62 -22.27
N THR A 84 21.79 -7.31 -21.20
CA THR A 84 23.13 -7.93 -21.08
C THR A 84 23.26 -9.09 -22.09
N PRO A 85 24.31 -9.12 -22.98
CA PRO A 85 24.40 -10.04 -24.08
C PRO A 85 24.60 -11.51 -23.68
N ASP A 86 25.10 -11.76 -22.49
CA ASP A 86 25.53 -13.07 -22.02
C ASP A 86 24.43 -14.03 -21.57
N GLN A 87 23.16 -13.59 -21.60
CA GLN A 87 22.03 -14.41 -21.17
C GLN A 87 20.84 -14.29 -22.14
N PRO A 88 20.11 -15.38 -22.40
CA PRO A 88 18.88 -15.32 -23.17
C PRO A 88 17.89 -14.36 -22.50
N GLY A 89 17.40 -13.34 -23.20
CA GLY A 89 16.50 -12.32 -22.68
C GLY A 89 15.26 -12.89 -21.99
N GLU A 90 14.73 -14.03 -22.49
CA GLU A 90 13.59 -14.73 -21.88
C GLU A 90 13.91 -15.29 -20.49
N ALA A 91 15.11 -15.84 -20.28
CA ALA A 91 15.54 -16.34 -18.98
C ALA A 91 15.74 -15.20 -17.97
N ALA A 92 16.26 -14.05 -18.40
CA ALA A 92 16.39 -12.86 -17.57
C ALA A 92 15.01 -12.33 -17.15
N VAL A 93 14.06 -12.22 -18.08
CA VAL A 93 12.69 -11.80 -17.82
C VAL A 93 12.02 -12.74 -16.81
N SER A 94 12.13 -14.05 -16.96
CA SER A 94 11.54 -15.02 -16.04
C SER A 94 12.07 -14.88 -14.62
N ARG A 95 13.36 -14.66 -14.43
CA ARG A 95 13.96 -14.40 -13.11
C ARG A 95 13.43 -13.13 -12.48
N LEU A 96 13.35 -12.04 -13.23
CA LEU A 96 12.84 -10.77 -12.76
C LEU A 96 11.36 -10.84 -12.37
N VAL A 97 10.56 -11.62 -13.11
CA VAL A 97 9.15 -11.89 -12.74
C VAL A 97 9.08 -12.63 -11.41
N ILE A 98 9.87 -13.66 -11.20
CA ILE A 98 9.91 -14.43 -9.94
C ILE A 98 10.33 -13.52 -8.79
N GLU A 99 11.38 -12.74 -8.95
CA GLU A 99 11.87 -11.81 -7.94
C GLU A 99 10.82 -10.78 -7.58
N SER A 100 10.21 -10.13 -8.57
CA SER A 100 9.17 -9.12 -8.36
C SER A 100 7.94 -9.70 -7.67
N ALA A 101 7.52 -10.91 -8.03
CA ALA A 101 6.40 -11.61 -7.41
C ALA A 101 6.67 -11.96 -5.95
N LEU A 102 7.89 -12.38 -5.62
CA LEU A 102 8.30 -12.68 -4.25
C LEU A 102 8.34 -11.41 -3.39
N ILE A 103 8.91 -10.32 -3.89
CA ILE A 103 8.93 -9.01 -3.20
C ILE A 103 7.50 -8.55 -2.92
N ALA A 104 6.62 -8.59 -3.91
CA ALA A 104 5.22 -8.21 -3.77
C ALA A 104 4.50 -9.08 -2.71
N GLY A 105 4.70 -10.41 -2.76
CA GLY A 105 4.09 -11.34 -1.82
C GLY A 105 4.55 -11.12 -0.38
N PHE A 106 5.84 -10.98 -0.13
CA PHE A 106 6.37 -10.69 1.21
C PHE A 106 5.93 -9.33 1.73
N SER A 107 5.91 -8.30 0.88
CA SER A 107 5.43 -6.97 1.25
C SER A 107 3.96 -6.98 1.63
N LYS A 108 3.13 -7.75 0.91
CA LYS A 108 1.72 -7.94 1.24
C LYS A 108 1.54 -8.61 2.59
N ILE A 109 2.25 -9.72 2.85
CA ILE A 109 2.20 -10.43 4.14
C ILE A 109 2.60 -9.51 5.29
N LEU A 110 3.65 -8.72 5.12
CA LEU A 110 4.08 -7.74 6.12
C LEU A 110 2.99 -6.70 6.38
N ALA A 111 2.39 -6.13 5.34
CA ALA A 111 1.32 -5.15 5.46
C ALA A 111 0.11 -5.73 6.21
N GLU A 112 -0.32 -6.96 5.87
CA GLU A 112 -1.43 -7.65 6.55
C GLU A 112 -1.14 -7.92 8.02
N LYS A 113 0.10 -8.27 8.37
CA LYS A 113 0.51 -8.44 9.78
C LYS A 113 0.51 -7.12 10.54
N LEU A 114 1.05 -6.05 9.96
CA LEU A 114 1.08 -4.72 10.58
C LEU A 114 -0.33 -4.14 10.78
N ILE A 115 -1.26 -4.42 9.89
CA ILE A 115 -2.67 -3.98 10.02
C ILE A 115 -3.33 -4.59 11.27
N ARG A 116 -2.95 -5.80 11.67
CA ARG A 116 -3.47 -6.42 12.91
C ARG A 116 -3.08 -5.64 14.16
N LEU A 117 -2.02 -4.84 14.10
CA LEU A 117 -1.59 -3.97 15.18
C LEU A 117 -2.41 -2.67 15.26
N CYS A 118 -3.13 -2.31 14.19
CA CYS A 118 -3.99 -1.12 14.17
C CYS A 118 -5.21 -1.34 15.08
N GLY A 119 -5.31 -0.57 16.18
CA GLY A 119 -6.43 -0.64 17.12
C GLY A 119 -6.38 -1.82 18.12
N ALA A 120 -5.32 -2.62 18.11
CA ALA A 120 -5.08 -3.67 19.10
C ALA A 120 -4.05 -3.22 20.14
N ASP A 121 -4.09 -3.81 21.33
CA ASP A 121 -2.97 -3.68 22.27
C ASP A 121 -1.75 -4.39 21.65
N THR A 122 -0.75 -3.61 21.31
CA THR A 122 0.48 -4.08 20.64
C THR A 122 1.19 -5.16 21.46
N GLN A 123 1.11 -5.10 22.80
CA GLN A 123 1.69 -6.08 23.69
C GLN A 123 0.98 -7.44 23.59
N GLU A 124 -0.34 -7.44 23.49
CA GLU A 124 -1.16 -8.65 23.39
C GLU A 124 -0.95 -9.36 22.05
N VAL A 125 -0.84 -8.61 20.97
CA VAL A 125 -0.59 -9.16 19.62
C VAL A 125 0.83 -9.75 19.52
N LEU A 126 1.84 -9.08 20.06
CA LEU A 126 3.23 -9.57 20.06
C LEU A 126 3.40 -10.81 20.95
N ALA A 127 2.66 -10.91 22.06
CA ALA A 127 2.66 -12.09 22.92
C ALA A 127 2.04 -13.31 22.21
N ALA A 128 0.98 -13.10 21.41
CA ALA A 128 0.31 -14.18 20.66
C ALA A 128 1.13 -14.70 19.47
N GLU A 129 2.08 -13.93 18.94
CA GLU A 129 2.94 -14.30 17.81
C GLU A 129 4.30 -14.92 18.25
N GLN A 130 4.55 -15.10 19.54
CA GLN A 130 5.71 -15.87 20.02
C GLN A 130 5.48 -17.35 19.68
N VAL A 131 5.90 -17.73 18.46
CA VAL A 131 6.02 -19.15 18.09
C VAL A 131 7.04 -19.79 19.00
N PRO A 132 6.73 -20.92 19.66
CA PRO A 132 7.74 -21.67 20.41
C PRO A 132 8.88 -22.02 19.46
N GLN A 133 10.07 -21.58 19.78
CA GLN A 133 11.27 -22.02 19.05
C GLN A 133 11.41 -23.54 19.28
N PRO A 134 11.77 -24.31 18.22
CA PRO A 134 11.96 -25.75 18.30
C PRO A 134 13.10 -26.13 19.26
#